data_dbb517c02dd562cd5c269ca38e7bc73b
#
_entry.id   dbb517c02dd562cd5c269ca38e7bc73b
#
_cell.length_a   1.000
_cell.length_b   1.000
_cell.length_c   1.000
_cell.angle_alpha   90.00
_cell.angle_beta   90.00
_cell.angle_gamma   90.00
#
_symmetry.space_group_name_H-M   'P 1'
#
loop_
_entity.id
_entity.type
_entity.pdbx_description
1 polymer ?
#
loop_
_entity_poly.entity_id
_entity_poly.type
_entity_poly.pdbx_seq_one_letter_code
_entity_poly.pdbx_strand_id
1 'polypeptide(L)'
;MKVKKCANKIKALNKKKGVLGFLFLLMSVSLMSQTNVDSLLNVLDEELIRSAHYETVKKQRIALIKENALKHNISLEEEYRTNHLLFKEYEAYICDSARYYVNLNIGIAKQIGRQNWLNESILKKAHILATSGLYAEAVELLKTIDKQYLSDDMLIDYYMAFENIYLYHAEYAQDDEYRPKYLDSMNAYRDSVLQIVPKDTYRYIIIKGPVLVDQNKQKDAEKLLNSFLLDLSSDTREYAVVTSILAFVYQLGNKPDMQKINLVKSAIADVKGVVKENNSLRTLAEILYQEGDVERANNYMKKSIADANLYNARLRNVQASKMLPMIDYSYQMEKEMQHRKLQIFLGVISLLSVFLMFTIG
;
A
#
# COMPACT_ATOMS: atom_id res chain seq x y z
N MET A 1 -4.72 -54.96 41.68
CA MET A 1 -4.41 -54.76 40.24
C MET A 1 -5.55 -54.03 39.48
N LYS A 2 -6.82 -54.18 39.81
CA LYS A 2 -7.98 -53.51 39.15
C LYS A 2 -8.07 -51.99 39.35
N VAL A 3 -7.71 -51.46 40.53
CA VAL A 3 -7.82 -50.02 40.85
C VAL A 3 -6.84 -49.13 40.07
N LYS A 4 -5.59 -49.58 39.84
CA LYS A 4 -4.60 -48.87 39.02
C LYS A 4 -4.99 -48.76 37.52
N LYS A 5 -5.73 -49.75 36.99
CA LYS A 5 -6.22 -49.72 35.61
C LYS A 5 -7.35 -48.72 35.40
N CYS A 6 -8.21 -48.51 36.43
CA CYS A 6 -9.29 -47.52 36.40
C CYS A 6 -8.76 -46.07 36.47
N ALA A 7 -7.78 -45.81 37.35
CA ALA A 7 -7.15 -44.48 37.49
C ALA A 7 -6.41 -44.04 36.20
N ASN A 8 -5.76 -44.97 35.52
CA ASN A 8 -5.07 -44.67 34.24
C ASN A 8 -6.08 -44.41 33.09
N LYS A 9 -7.24 -45.05 33.08
CA LYS A 9 -8.31 -44.79 32.11
C LYS A 9 -8.93 -43.41 32.30
N ILE A 10 -9.14 -42.97 33.55
CA ILE A 10 -9.66 -41.65 33.88
C ILE A 10 -8.67 -40.55 33.52
N LYS A 11 -7.36 -40.71 33.77
CA LYS A 11 -6.30 -39.81 33.34
C LYS A 11 -6.22 -39.68 31.82
N ALA A 12 -6.35 -40.80 31.09
CA ALA A 12 -6.36 -40.78 29.62
C ALA A 12 -7.61 -40.10 29.02
N LEU A 13 -8.79 -40.24 29.67
CA LEU A 13 -10.02 -39.56 29.27
C LEU A 13 -9.95 -38.04 29.50
N ASN A 14 -9.39 -37.62 30.65
CA ASN A 14 -9.20 -36.18 30.94
C ASN A 14 -8.14 -35.53 30.02
N LYS A 15 -7.09 -36.27 29.64
CA LYS A 15 -6.11 -35.80 28.68
C LYS A 15 -6.71 -35.65 27.26
N LYS A 16 -7.61 -36.53 26.82
CA LYS A 16 -8.34 -36.43 25.56
C LYS A 16 -9.36 -35.26 25.58
N LYS A 17 -10.05 -35.04 26.70
CA LYS A 17 -10.95 -33.90 26.86
C LYS A 17 -10.20 -32.56 26.86
N GLY A 18 -9.03 -32.48 27.47
CA GLY A 18 -8.16 -31.29 27.43
C GLY A 18 -7.65 -31.01 26.02
N VAL A 19 -7.25 -32.00 25.24
CA VAL A 19 -6.81 -31.84 23.84
C VAL A 19 -7.97 -31.43 22.94
N LEU A 20 -9.16 -31.99 23.13
CA LEU A 20 -10.37 -31.61 22.37
C LEU A 20 -10.81 -30.17 22.68
N GLY A 21 -10.75 -29.76 23.96
CA GLY A 21 -11.04 -28.38 24.39
C GLY A 21 -10.03 -27.38 23.83
N PHE A 22 -8.74 -27.75 23.78
CA PHE A 22 -7.69 -26.92 23.21
C PHE A 22 -7.83 -26.78 21.67
N LEU A 23 -8.17 -27.86 20.96
CA LEU A 23 -8.50 -27.85 19.53
C LEU A 23 -9.74 -26.98 19.22
N PHE A 24 -10.76 -27.05 20.08
CA PHE A 24 -11.96 -26.21 19.92
C PHE A 24 -11.68 -24.74 20.16
N LEU A 25 -10.81 -24.43 21.13
CA LEU A 25 -10.35 -23.05 21.41
C LEU A 25 -9.52 -22.49 20.24
N LEU A 26 -8.63 -23.28 19.66
CA LEU A 26 -7.84 -22.91 18.48
C LEU A 26 -8.73 -22.69 17.24
N MET A 27 -9.75 -23.53 17.03
CA MET A 27 -10.73 -23.33 15.96
C MET A 27 -11.59 -22.08 16.16
N SER A 28 -12.01 -21.77 17.37
CA SER A 28 -12.81 -20.58 17.65
C SER A 28 -12.02 -19.27 17.46
N VAL A 29 -10.75 -19.23 17.82
CA VAL A 29 -9.86 -18.09 17.60
C VAL A 29 -9.59 -17.88 16.11
N SER A 30 -9.38 -18.96 15.35
CA SER A 30 -9.20 -18.88 13.89
C SER A 30 -10.46 -18.37 13.18
N LEU A 31 -11.66 -18.81 13.60
CA LEU A 31 -12.91 -18.34 13.05
C LEU A 31 -13.16 -16.85 13.35
N MET A 32 -12.82 -16.37 14.55
CA MET A 32 -12.98 -14.95 14.91
C MET A 32 -12.01 -14.05 14.11
N SER A 33 -10.78 -14.51 13.86
CA SER A 33 -9.80 -13.76 13.07
C SER A 33 -10.25 -13.67 11.60
N GLN A 34 -10.69 -14.77 11.03
CA GLN A 34 -11.17 -14.82 9.64
C GLN A 34 -12.43 -13.95 9.44
N THR A 35 -13.38 -13.96 10.38
CA THR A 35 -14.56 -13.09 10.34
C THR A 35 -14.18 -11.61 10.36
N ASN A 36 -13.13 -11.23 11.06
CA ASN A 36 -12.65 -9.84 11.10
C ASN A 36 -11.98 -9.42 9.77
N VAL A 37 -11.16 -10.30 9.16
CA VAL A 37 -10.54 -10.04 7.85
C VAL A 37 -11.61 -9.90 6.77
N ASP A 38 -12.57 -10.83 6.70
CA ASP A 38 -13.63 -10.81 5.70
C ASP A 38 -14.53 -9.56 5.82
N SER A 39 -14.82 -9.13 7.05
CA SER A 39 -15.55 -7.89 7.29
C SER A 39 -14.79 -6.67 6.76
N LEU A 40 -13.47 -6.59 6.98
CA LEU A 40 -12.65 -5.50 6.48
C LEU A 40 -12.50 -5.53 4.95
N LEU A 41 -12.42 -6.72 4.34
CA LEU A 41 -12.41 -6.86 2.88
C LEU A 41 -13.73 -6.35 2.27
N ASN A 42 -14.88 -6.63 2.90
CA ASN A 42 -16.15 -6.08 2.45
C ASN A 42 -16.19 -4.55 2.52
N VAL A 43 -15.62 -3.95 3.58
CA VAL A 43 -15.48 -2.49 3.67
C VAL A 43 -14.60 -1.96 2.54
N LEU A 44 -13.49 -2.64 2.21
CA LEU A 44 -12.63 -2.24 1.09
C LEU A 44 -13.37 -2.33 -0.25
N ASP A 45 -14.16 -3.39 -0.47
CA ASP A 45 -14.99 -3.54 -1.68
C ASP A 45 -15.97 -2.36 -1.84
N GLU A 46 -16.63 -1.95 -0.75
CA GLU A 46 -17.50 -0.77 -0.74
C GLU A 46 -16.75 0.53 -1.05
N GLU A 47 -15.57 0.73 -0.44
CA GLU A 47 -14.77 1.93 -0.68
C GLU A 47 -14.20 1.98 -2.11
N LEU A 48 -13.88 0.83 -2.71
CA LEU A 48 -13.50 0.75 -4.11
C LEU A 48 -14.66 1.17 -5.05
N ILE A 49 -15.89 0.78 -4.74
CA ILE A 49 -17.09 1.23 -5.47
C ILE A 49 -17.24 2.76 -5.34
N ARG A 50 -16.96 3.32 -4.15
CA ARG A 50 -17.03 4.77 -3.88
C ARG A 50 -15.85 5.57 -4.44
N SER A 51 -14.81 4.92 -4.99
CA SER A 51 -13.59 5.59 -5.43
C SER A 51 -13.81 6.73 -6.43
N ALA A 52 -14.80 6.61 -7.32
CA ALA A 52 -15.17 7.66 -8.27
C ALA A 52 -15.70 8.94 -7.57
N HIS A 53 -16.39 8.78 -6.43
CA HIS A 53 -16.83 9.91 -5.62
C HIS A 53 -15.63 10.68 -5.03
N TYR A 54 -14.66 9.97 -4.44
CA TYR A 54 -13.46 10.59 -3.90
C TYR A 54 -12.64 11.33 -4.95
N GLU A 55 -12.53 10.75 -6.16
CA GLU A 55 -11.90 11.43 -7.30
C GLU A 55 -12.64 12.70 -7.71
N THR A 56 -13.97 12.69 -7.69
CA THR A 56 -14.79 13.87 -8.00
C THR A 56 -14.55 14.99 -6.99
N VAL A 57 -14.56 14.67 -5.69
CA VAL A 57 -14.27 15.62 -4.62
C VAL A 57 -12.86 16.23 -4.78
N LYS A 58 -11.86 15.37 -5.07
CA LYS A 58 -10.48 15.85 -5.32
C LYS A 58 -10.39 16.78 -6.53
N LYS A 59 -11.05 16.43 -7.64
CA LYS A 59 -11.11 17.28 -8.85
C LYS A 59 -11.76 18.64 -8.57
N GLN A 60 -12.84 18.66 -7.78
CA GLN A 60 -13.50 19.91 -7.38
C GLN A 60 -12.58 20.79 -6.53
N ARG A 61 -11.84 20.21 -5.56
CA ARG A 61 -10.86 20.94 -4.75
C ARG A 61 -9.74 21.52 -5.60
N ILE A 62 -9.20 20.76 -6.56
CA ILE A 62 -8.19 21.21 -7.51
C ILE A 62 -8.75 22.39 -8.37
N ALA A 63 -9.98 22.25 -8.86
CA ALA A 63 -10.62 23.30 -9.67
C ALA A 63 -10.77 24.59 -8.87
N LEU A 64 -11.19 24.52 -7.61
CA LEU A 64 -11.33 25.67 -6.73
C LEU A 64 -9.99 26.39 -6.48
N ILE A 65 -8.90 25.64 -6.26
CA ILE A 65 -7.56 26.23 -6.09
C ILE A 65 -7.17 27.00 -7.37
N LYS A 66 -7.38 26.41 -8.55
CA LYS A 66 -7.07 27.04 -9.85
C LYS A 66 -7.92 28.29 -10.10
N GLU A 67 -9.21 28.22 -9.83
CA GLU A 67 -10.12 29.36 -10.01
C GLU A 67 -9.74 30.54 -9.11
N ASN A 68 -9.39 30.29 -7.86
CA ASN A 68 -8.96 31.34 -6.93
C ASN A 68 -7.65 32.01 -7.39
N ALA A 69 -6.73 31.26 -8.00
CA ALA A 69 -5.50 31.80 -8.55
C ALA A 69 -5.75 32.78 -9.76
N LEU A 70 -6.80 32.54 -10.54
CA LEU A 70 -7.12 33.33 -11.72
C LEU A 70 -7.84 34.65 -11.38
N LYS A 71 -8.44 34.75 -10.19
CA LYS A 71 -9.27 35.95 -9.83
C LYS A 71 -8.46 37.19 -9.47
N HIS A 72 -7.16 37.07 -9.22
CA HIS A 72 -6.33 38.16 -8.71
C HIS A 72 -5.02 38.25 -9.50
N ASN A 73 -4.48 39.45 -9.60
CA ASN A 73 -3.10 39.63 -10.08
C ASN A 73 -2.16 39.27 -8.95
N ILE A 74 -1.81 37.99 -8.85
CA ILE A 74 -1.06 37.42 -7.72
C ILE A 74 0.44 37.69 -7.87
N SER A 75 1.12 37.91 -6.74
CA SER A 75 2.57 38.02 -6.68
C SER A 75 3.24 36.66 -7.00
N LEU A 76 4.51 36.65 -7.39
CA LEU A 76 5.28 35.44 -7.60
C LEU A 76 5.32 34.54 -6.34
N GLU A 77 5.28 35.14 -5.16
CA GLU A 77 5.23 34.39 -3.90
C GLU A 77 3.88 33.69 -3.71
N GLU A 78 2.78 34.32 -4.05
CA GLU A 78 1.44 33.72 -3.99
C GLU A 78 1.28 32.64 -5.07
N GLU A 79 1.84 32.86 -6.26
CA GLU A 79 1.89 31.86 -7.33
C GLU A 79 2.68 30.62 -6.89
N TYR A 80 3.86 30.80 -6.27
CA TYR A 80 4.63 29.71 -5.69
C TYR A 80 3.80 28.89 -4.69
N ARG A 81 3.10 29.57 -3.76
CA ARG A 81 2.25 28.90 -2.75
C ARG A 81 1.08 28.15 -3.40
N THR A 82 0.44 28.75 -4.40
CA THR A 82 -0.66 28.13 -5.14
C THR A 82 -0.19 26.88 -5.90
N ASN A 83 0.94 26.97 -6.59
CA ASN A 83 1.56 25.84 -7.26
C ASN A 83 1.96 24.75 -6.28
N HIS A 84 2.41 25.10 -5.07
CA HIS A 84 2.69 24.16 -4.01
C HIS A 84 1.43 23.41 -3.54
N LEU A 85 0.29 24.11 -3.38
CA LEU A 85 -0.98 23.46 -3.05
C LEU A 85 -1.42 22.50 -4.17
N LEU A 86 -1.32 22.93 -5.42
CA LEU A 86 -1.64 22.10 -6.58
C LEU A 86 -0.71 20.90 -6.69
N PHE A 87 0.60 21.08 -6.42
CA PHE A 87 1.53 19.98 -6.33
C PHE A 87 1.07 18.93 -5.30
N LYS A 88 0.71 19.33 -4.08
CA LYS A 88 0.20 18.43 -3.03
C LYS A 88 -1.04 17.66 -3.44
N GLU A 89 -1.95 18.29 -4.19
CA GLU A 89 -3.13 17.59 -4.72
C GLU A 89 -2.77 16.53 -5.77
N TYR A 90 -1.73 16.76 -6.56
CA TYR A 90 -1.35 15.89 -7.66
C TYR A 90 -0.26 14.88 -7.32
N GLU A 91 0.54 15.07 -6.25
CA GLU A 91 1.76 14.29 -5.98
C GLU A 91 1.55 12.79 -5.89
N ALA A 92 0.39 12.32 -5.41
CA ALA A 92 0.02 10.90 -5.37
C ALA A 92 -1.14 10.55 -6.32
N TYR A 93 -1.59 11.49 -7.15
CA TYR A 93 -2.75 11.34 -8.02
C TYR A 93 -2.39 11.30 -9.51
N ILE A 94 -1.68 12.32 -10.03
CA ILE A 94 -1.25 12.42 -11.44
C ILE A 94 0.17 12.98 -11.50
N CYS A 95 1.13 12.11 -11.77
CA CYS A 95 2.56 12.42 -11.78
C CYS A 95 2.92 13.61 -12.70
N ASP A 96 2.40 13.65 -13.93
CA ASP A 96 2.72 14.70 -14.90
C ASP A 96 2.23 16.06 -14.45
N SER A 97 1.05 16.14 -13.84
CA SER A 97 0.53 17.39 -13.25
C SER A 97 1.38 17.83 -12.04
N ALA A 98 1.77 16.91 -11.16
CA ALA A 98 2.67 17.21 -10.04
C ALA A 98 4.00 17.77 -10.56
N ARG A 99 4.58 17.12 -11.56
CA ARG A 99 5.82 17.55 -12.21
C ARG A 99 5.71 18.92 -12.87
N TYR A 100 4.57 19.23 -13.48
CA TYR A 100 4.31 20.54 -14.06
C TYR A 100 4.36 21.64 -13.00
N TYR A 101 3.62 21.50 -11.89
CA TYR A 101 3.57 22.53 -10.84
C TYR A 101 4.89 22.69 -10.09
N VAL A 102 5.61 21.60 -9.83
CA VAL A 102 6.93 21.71 -9.19
C VAL A 102 7.96 22.38 -10.13
N ASN A 103 7.87 22.19 -11.44
CA ASN A 103 8.74 22.89 -12.40
C ASN A 103 8.45 24.40 -12.45
N LEU A 104 7.18 24.80 -12.36
CA LEU A 104 6.83 26.23 -12.22
C LEU A 104 7.48 26.80 -10.95
N ASN A 105 7.40 26.11 -9.83
CA ASN A 105 7.99 26.54 -8.57
C ASN A 105 9.53 26.63 -8.62
N ILE A 106 10.21 25.74 -9.33
CA ILE A 106 11.64 25.85 -9.58
C ILE A 106 11.95 27.13 -10.36
N GLY A 107 11.16 27.46 -11.38
CA GLY A 107 11.30 28.70 -12.16
C GLY A 107 11.14 29.95 -11.30
N ILE A 108 10.04 30.01 -10.53
CA ILE A 108 9.75 31.13 -9.63
C ILE A 108 10.85 31.28 -8.56
N ALA A 109 11.26 30.19 -7.91
CA ALA A 109 12.30 30.22 -6.87
C ALA A 109 13.63 30.77 -7.41
N LYS A 110 14.02 30.42 -8.64
CA LYS A 110 15.19 30.98 -9.32
C LYS A 110 15.00 32.47 -9.63
N GLN A 111 13.84 32.88 -10.14
CA GLN A 111 13.55 34.26 -10.50
C GLN A 111 13.61 35.21 -9.30
N ILE A 112 13.10 34.77 -8.14
CA ILE A 112 13.11 35.59 -6.92
C ILE A 112 14.38 35.40 -6.06
N GLY A 113 15.28 34.48 -6.44
CA GLY A 113 16.56 34.22 -5.73
C GLY A 113 16.38 33.53 -4.37
N ARG A 114 15.28 32.79 -4.12
CA ARG A 114 15.05 32.09 -2.84
C ARG A 114 15.56 30.66 -2.88
N GLN A 115 16.80 30.47 -2.42
CA GLN A 115 17.48 29.18 -2.45
C GLN A 115 16.72 28.07 -1.68
N ASN A 116 16.12 28.37 -0.53
CA ASN A 116 15.35 27.39 0.24
C ASN A 116 14.14 26.87 -0.55
N TRP A 117 13.43 27.73 -1.28
CA TRP A 117 12.30 27.32 -2.12
C TRP A 117 12.76 26.51 -3.34
N LEU A 118 13.91 26.85 -3.88
CA LEU A 118 14.53 26.08 -4.96
C LEU A 118 14.88 24.66 -4.49
N ASN A 119 15.55 24.53 -3.35
CA ASN A 119 15.92 23.25 -2.78
C ASN A 119 14.69 22.41 -2.44
N GLU A 120 13.67 22.98 -1.80
CA GLU A 120 12.40 22.32 -1.51
C GLU A 120 11.72 21.79 -2.79
N SER A 121 11.68 22.60 -3.84
CA SER A 121 11.08 22.20 -5.12
C SER A 121 11.90 21.12 -5.82
N ILE A 122 13.24 21.15 -5.72
CA ILE A 122 14.11 20.10 -6.24
C ILE A 122 13.86 18.77 -5.52
N LEU A 123 13.76 18.77 -4.18
CA LEU A 123 13.45 17.57 -3.37
C LEU A 123 12.10 16.96 -3.79
N LYS A 124 11.06 17.77 -3.93
CA LYS A 124 9.75 17.34 -4.42
C LYS A 124 9.79 16.77 -5.83
N LYS A 125 10.53 17.42 -6.73
CA LYS A 125 10.70 16.92 -8.11
C LYS A 125 11.43 15.59 -8.13
N ALA A 126 12.48 15.42 -7.32
CA ALA A 126 13.22 14.15 -7.20
C ALA A 126 12.30 13.00 -6.72
N HIS A 127 11.41 13.28 -5.75
CA HIS A 127 10.41 12.31 -5.31
C HIS A 127 9.47 11.89 -6.46
N ILE A 128 8.95 12.83 -7.25
CA ILE A 128 8.09 12.52 -8.41
C ILE A 128 8.85 11.73 -9.49
N LEU A 129 10.12 12.04 -9.74
CA LEU A 129 10.95 11.29 -10.67
C LEU A 129 11.15 9.85 -10.19
N ALA A 130 11.44 9.66 -8.92
CA ALA A 130 11.64 8.34 -8.32
C ALA A 130 10.37 7.48 -8.41
N THR A 131 9.21 8.02 -8.01
CA THR A 131 7.93 7.29 -8.05
C THR A 131 7.49 6.95 -9.48
N SER A 132 7.90 7.76 -10.48
CA SER A 132 7.69 7.47 -11.90
C SER A 132 8.75 6.57 -12.54
N GLY A 133 9.77 6.11 -11.77
CA GLY A 133 10.81 5.19 -12.25
C GLY A 133 11.96 5.87 -13.00
N LEU A 134 12.13 7.19 -12.84
CA LEU A 134 13.24 7.97 -13.42
C LEU A 134 14.34 8.17 -12.35
N TYR A 135 14.95 7.04 -11.94
CA TYR A 135 15.86 7.01 -10.78
C TYR A 135 17.16 7.75 -11.02
N ALA A 136 17.75 7.59 -12.21
CA ALA A 136 19.01 8.26 -12.57
C ALA A 136 18.83 9.79 -12.58
N GLU A 137 17.74 10.25 -13.19
CA GLU A 137 17.39 11.67 -13.26
C GLU A 137 17.10 12.24 -11.87
N ALA A 138 16.49 11.45 -10.98
CA ALA A 138 16.24 11.85 -9.60
C ALA A 138 17.56 12.03 -8.82
N VAL A 139 18.49 11.07 -8.95
CA VAL A 139 19.82 11.13 -8.33
C VAL A 139 20.60 12.35 -8.84
N GLU A 140 20.68 12.54 -10.17
CA GLU A 140 21.40 13.67 -10.75
C GLU A 140 20.79 15.02 -10.32
N LEU A 141 19.47 15.09 -10.23
CA LEU A 141 18.81 16.29 -9.74
C LEU A 141 19.16 16.57 -8.27
N LEU A 142 19.15 15.56 -7.39
CA LEU A 142 19.49 15.73 -5.97
C LEU A 142 20.96 16.17 -5.78
N LYS A 143 21.89 15.69 -6.61
CA LYS A 143 23.30 16.09 -6.57
C LYS A 143 23.52 17.59 -6.87
N THR A 144 22.53 18.27 -7.46
CA THR A 144 22.62 19.73 -7.67
C THR A 144 22.41 20.54 -6.39
N ILE A 145 21.96 19.90 -5.31
CA ILE A 145 21.77 20.54 -4.01
C ILE A 145 23.10 20.53 -3.24
N ASP A 146 23.54 21.71 -2.81
CA ASP A 146 24.64 21.80 -1.86
C ASP A 146 24.11 21.62 -0.42
N LYS A 147 24.47 20.48 0.18
CA LYS A 147 23.99 20.09 1.51
C LYS A 147 24.37 21.09 2.61
N GLN A 148 25.45 21.85 2.44
CA GLN A 148 25.93 22.80 3.45
C GLN A 148 24.93 23.93 3.73
N TYR A 149 24.05 24.21 2.77
CA TYR A 149 23.03 25.28 2.86
C TYR A 149 21.63 24.74 3.15
N LEU A 150 21.49 23.46 3.49
CA LEU A 150 20.20 22.91 3.90
C LEU A 150 19.96 23.15 5.39
N SER A 151 18.72 23.49 5.75
CA SER A 151 18.26 23.38 7.14
C SER A 151 18.19 21.91 7.56
N ASP A 152 18.19 21.63 8.87
CA ASP A 152 18.10 20.28 9.39
C ASP A 152 16.89 19.50 8.82
N ASP A 153 15.74 20.15 8.73
CA ASP A 153 14.53 19.54 8.13
C ASP A 153 14.72 19.18 6.65
N MET A 154 15.32 20.07 5.87
CA MET A 154 15.61 19.80 4.46
C MET A 154 16.72 18.77 4.29
N LEU A 155 17.68 18.69 5.20
CA LEU A 155 18.72 17.68 5.18
C LEU A 155 18.14 16.28 5.46
N ILE A 156 17.16 16.16 6.37
CA ILE A 156 16.40 14.94 6.57
C ILE A 156 15.69 14.55 5.27
N ASP A 157 14.93 15.46 4.65
CA ASP A 157 14.22 15.22 3.40
C ASP A 157 15.18 14.83 2.26
N TYR A 158 16.35 15.42 2.21
CA TYR A 158 17.40 15.09 1.24
C TYR A 158 17.89 13.63 1.40
N TYR A 159 18.19 13.20 2.62
CA TYR A 159 18.60 11.82 2.85
C TYR A 159 17.45 10.82 2.65
N MET A 160 16.22 11.17 3.03
CA MET A 160 15.04 10.36 2.76
C MET A 160 14.75 10.23 1.26
N ALA A 161 15.00 11.27 0.46
CA ALA A 161 14.84 11.21 -0.99
C ALA A 161 15.81 10.18 -1.62
N PHE A 162 17.07 10.17 -1.20
CA PHE A 162 18.04 9.17 -1.67
C PHE A 162 17.67 7.76 -1.18
N GLU A 163 17.26 7.62 0.09
CA GLU A 163 16.79 6.34 0.64
C GLU A 163 15.67 5.76 -0.22
N ASN A 164 14.63 6.54 -0.52
CA ASN A 164 13.51 6.13 -1.36
C ASN A 164 13.93 5.74 -2.78
N ILE A 165 14.81 6.53 -3.40
CA ILE A 165 15.31 6.23 -4.75
C ILE A 165 16.01 4.88 -4.77
N TYR A 166 16.90 4.62 -3.82
CA TYR A 166 17.64 3.36 -3.77
C TYR A 166 16.76 2.17 -3.37
N LEU A 167 15.75 2.37 -2.52
CA LEU A 167 14.74 1.36 -2.22
C LEU A 167 13.99 0.94 -3.50
N TYR A 168 13.45 1.91 -4.25
CA TYR A 168 12.73 1.63 -5.50
C TYR A 168 13.65 1.02 -6.57
N HIS A 169 14.90 1.45 -6.62
CA HIS A 169 15.89 0.88 -7.53
C HIS A 169 16.19 -0.59 -7.19
N ALA A 170 16.33 -0.92 -5.91
CA ALA A 170 16.51 -2.29 -5.45
C ALA A 170 15.29 -3.18 -5.72
N GLU A 171 14.07 -2.63 -5.57
CA GLU A 171 12.82 -3.32 -5.91
C GLU A 171 12.68 -3.54 -7.43
N TYR A 172 13.17 -2.61 -8.25
CA TYR A 172 13.12 -2.72 -9.71
C TYR A 172 14.15 -3.71 -10.26
N ALA A 173 15.40 -3.63 -9.81
CA ALA A 173 16.52 -4.41 -10.33
C ALA A 173 16.29 -5.92 -10.15
N GLN A 174 15.91 -6.37 -8.95
CA GLN A 174 15.59 -7.77 -8.60
C GLN A 174 16.64 -8.79 -9.05
N ASP A 175 17.91 -8.37 -9.24
CA ASP A 175 19.04 -9.21 -9.63
C ASP A 175 20.06 -9.33 -8.49
N ASP A 176 20.90 -10.37 -8.57
CA ASP A 176 21.84 -10.71 -7.49
C ASP A 176 23.09 -9.80 -7.49
N GLU A 177 23.37 -9.04 -8.56
CA GLU A 177 24.54 -8.18 -8.65
C GLU A 177 24.26 -6.75 -8.18
N TYR A 178 23.18 -6.12 -8.68
CA TYR A 178 22.92 -4.71 -8.44
C TYR A 178 22.01 -4.45 -7.26
N ARG A 179 21.03 -5.32 -7.02
CA ARG A 179 20.11 -5.17 -5.88
C ARG A 179 20.81 -5.02 -4.53
N PRO A 180 21.85 -5.82 -4.17
CA PRO A 180 22.59 -5.61 -2.93
C PRO A 180 23.27 -4.23 -2.84
N LYS A 181 23.87 -3.74 -3.94
CA LYS A 181 24.52 -2.42 -3.99
C LYS A 181 23.52 -1.28 -3.72
N TYR A 182 22.28 -1.40 -4.23
CA TYR A 182 21.24 -0.41 -3.97
C TYR A 182 20.73 -0.50 -2.53
N LEU A 183 20.61 -1.70 -1.96
CA LEU A 183 20.25 -1.88 -0.55
C LEU A 183 21.33 -1.31 0.38
N ASP A 184 22.61 -1.48 0.09
CA ASP A 184 23.71 -0.89 0.86
C ASP A 184 23.63 0.64 0.82
N SER A 185 23.38 1.22 -0.35
CA SER A 185 23.21 2.66 -0.49
C SER A 185 21.97 3.16 0.28
N MET A 186 20.85 2.46 0.18
CA MET A 186 19.63 2.74 0.94
C MET A 186 19.91 2.74 2.44
N ASN A 187 20.60 1.72 2.96
CA ASN A 187 20.91 1.59 4.38
C ASN A 187 21.84 2.73 4.86
N ALA A 188 22.84 3.13 4.07
CA ALA A 188 23.70 4.26 4.41
C ALA A 188 22.91 5.58 4.56
N TYR A 189 21.91 5.81 3.70
CA TYR A 189 21.04 6.97 3.83
C TYR A 189 20.04 6.84 4.99
N ARG A 190 19.52 5.66 5.30
CA ARG A 190 18.74 5.39 6.52
C ARG A 190 19.49 5.73 7.79
N ASP A 191 20.76 5.32 7.86
CA ASP A 191 21.63 5.66 8.99
C ASP A 191 21.83 7.17 9.10
N SER A 192 22.02 7.86 7.98
CA SER A 192 22.13 9.32 7.94
C SER A 192 20.85 10.02 8.45
N VAL A 193 19.67 9.54 8.04
CA VAL A 193 18.37 10.04 8.57
C VAL A 193 18.30 9.84 10.08
N LEU A 194 18.57 8.60 10.56
CA LEU A 194 18.42 8.24 11.97
C LEU A 194 19.36 8.97 12.92
N GLN A 195 20.46 9.56 12.41
CA GLN A 195 21.38 10.38 13.19
C GLN A 195 20.82 11.76 13.53
N ILE A 196 19.94 12.31 12.67
CA ILE A 196 19.48 13.70 12.76
C ILE A 196 17.98 13.87 12.97
N VAL A 197 17.16 12.86 12.63
CA VAL A 197 15.70 12.95 12.70
C VAL A 197 15.20 12.85 14.16
N PRO A 198 14.30 13.73 14.63
CA PRO A 198 13.68 13.62 15.94
C PRO A 198 12.86 12.33 16.07
N LYS A 199 12.98 11.63 17.24
CA LYS A 199 12.45 10.27 17.42
C LYS A 199 10.93 10.15 17.51
N ASP A 200 10.22 11.23 17.76
CA ASP A 200 8.77 11.32 17.89
C ASP A 200 8.07 11.71 16.58
N THR A 201 8.83 11.83 15.50
CA THR A 201 8.30 12.27 14.20
C THR A 201 7.91 11.10 13.30
N TYR A 202 6.93 11.35 12.40
CA TYR A 202 6.55 10.42 11.34
C TYR A 202 7.77 9.94 10.52
N ARG A 203 8.69 10.86 10.17
CA ARG A 203 9.91 10.54 9.41
C ARG A 203 10.79 9.50 10.13
N TYR A 204 10.94 9.63 11.46
CA TYR A 204 11.67 8.63 12.26
C TYR A 204 10.97 7.27 12.23
N ILE A 205 9.65 7.24 12.40
CA ILE A 205 8.86 6.01 12.50
C ILE A 205 8.95 5.17 11.23
N ILE A 206 8.81 5.79 10.05
CA ILE A 206 8.83 5.08 8.77
C ILE A 206 10.22 4.57 8.37
N ILE A 207 11.28 5.19 8.87
CA ILE A 207 12.66 4.72 8.66
C ILE A 207 13.05 3.68 9.73
N LYS A 208 12.72 3.94 11.00
CA LYS A 208 13.13 3.07 12.11
C LYS A 208 12.40 1.73 12.12
N GLY A 209 11.12 1.70 11.74
CA GLY A 209 10.33 0.47 11.68
C GLY A 209 11.00 -0.63 10.84
N PRO A 210 11.27 -0.42 9.54
CA PRO A 210 12.01 -1.35 8.70
C PRO A 210 13.40 -1.72 9.23
N VAL A 211 14.16 -0.74 9.74
CA VAL A 211 15.50 -1.01 10.32
C VAL A 211 15.42 -1.96 11.52
N LEU A 212 14.41 -1.85 12.37
CA LEU A 212 14.22 -2.80 13.46
C LEU A 212 13.93 -4.23 12.95
N VAL A 213 13.20 -4.34 11.84
CA VAL A 213 12.95 -5.64 11.18
C VAL A 213 14.25 -6.24 10.65
N ASP A 214 15.05 -5.45 9.94
CA ASP A 214 16.35 -5.88 9.40
C ASP A 214 17.31 -6.34 10.51
N GLN A 215 17.15 -5.78 11.74
CA GLN A 215 17.86 -6.21 12.95
C GLN A 215 17.23 -7.42 13.68
N ASN A 216 16.24 -8.10 13.07
CA ASN A 216 15.46 -9.18 13.70
C ASN A 216 14.70 -8.77 14.98
N LYS A 217 14.33 -7.50 15.10
CA LYS A 217 13.57 -6.92 16.23
C LYS A 217 12.12 -6.65 15.88
N GLN A 218 11.41 -7.64 15.32
CA GLN A 218 10.04 -7.50 14.83
C GLN A 218 9.06 -7.01 15.91
N LYS A 219 9.20 -7.47 17.16
CA LYS A 219 8.35 -7.02 18.27
C LYS A 219 8.52 -5.54 18.60
N ASP A 220 9.74 -5.03 18.50
CA ASP A 220 10.04 -3.62 18.74
C ASP A 220 9.48 -2.75 17.58
N ALA A 221 9.61 -3.23 16.34
CA ALA A 221 9.00 -2.59 15.18
C ALA A 221 7.47 -2.55 15.30
N GLU A 222 6.84 -3.68 15.66
CA GLU A 222 5.39 -3.78 15.90
C GLU A 222 4.92 -2.77 16.97
N LYS A 223 5.63 -2.71 18.11
CA LYS A 223 5.32 -1.78 19.20
C LYS A 223 5.45 -0.33 18.76
N LEU A 224 6.55 0.02 18.10
CA LEU A 224 6.83 1.38 17.62
C LEU A 224 5.73 1.87 16.66
N LEU A 225 5.42 1.08 15.64
CA LEU A 225 4.46 1.44 14.61
C LEU A 225 3.03 1.49 15.15
N ASN A 226 2.61 0.51 15.98
CA ASN A 226 1.29 0.52 16.59
C ASN A 226 1.09 1.70 17.56
N SER A 227 2.11 2.07 18.35
CA SER A 227 1.99 3.23 19.25
C SER A 227 1.78 4.53 18.46
N PHE A 228 2.43 4.69 17.32
CA PHE A 228 2.29 5.87 16.47
C PHE A 228 0.92 5.93 15.77
N LEU A 229 0.34 4.79 15.42
CA LEU A 229 -1.00 4.73 14.80
C LEU A 229 -2.13 5.24 15.71
N LEU A 230 -1.95 5.23 17.04
CA LEU A 230 -2.98 5.69 17.97
C LEU A 230 -3.30 7.18 17.81
N ASP A 231 -2.33 7.96 17.35
CA ASP A 231 -2.43 9.41 17.18
C ASP A 231 -2.81 9.82 15.73
N LEU A 232 -2.95 8.85 14.81
CA LEU A 232 -3.25 9.12 13.41
C LEU A 232 -4.73 8.90 13.06
N SER A 233 -5.30 9.82 12.29
CA SER A 233 -6.58 9.58 11.63
C SER A 233 -6.45 8.53 10.53
N SER A 234 -7.40 7.60 10.46
CA SER A 234 -7.41 6.48 9.50
C SER A 234 -7.51 6.89 8.02
N ASP A 235 -7.80 8.16 7.75
CA ASP A 235 -7.97 8.68 6.38
C ASP A 235 -6.72 9.46 5.89
N THR A 236 -5.62 9.42 6.66
CA THR A 236 -4.38 10.14 6.31
C THR A 236 -3.42 9.28 5.49
N ARG A 237 -2.55 9.94 4.72
CA ARG A 237 -1.47 9.28 3.98
C ARG A 237 -0.48 8.61 4.92
N GLU A 238 -0.18 9.25 6.05
CA GLU A 238 0.70 8.73 7.09
C GLU A 238 0.16 7.39 7.65
N TYR A 239 -1.15 7.32 7.91
CA TYR A 239 -1.79 6.08 8.35
C TYR A 239 -1.65 4.97 7.32
N ALA A 240 -1.88 5.27 6.03
CA ALA A 240 -1.72 4.30 4.95
C ALA A 240 -0.29 3.75 4.88
N VAL A 241 0.72 4.61 4.99
CA VAL A 241 2.14 4.20 4.95
C VAL A 241 2.52 3.37 6.18
N VAL A 242 2.15 3.81 7.38
CA VAL A 242 2.49 3.08 8.62
C VAL A 242 1.82 1.71 8.67
N THR A 243 0.55 1.59 8.25
CA THR A 243 -0.13 0.29 8.15
C THR A 243 0.48 -0.61 7.06
N SER A 244 0.95 -0.05 5.95
CA SER A 244 1.69 -0.81 4.92
C SER A 244 3.01 -1.37 5.47
N ILE A 245 3.77 -0.57 6.25
CA ILE A 245 4.99 -1.03 6.93
C ILE A 245 4.66 -2.11 7.96
N LEU A 246 3.60 -1.95 8.75
CA LEU A 246 3.13 -2.98 9.69
C LEU A 246 2.77 -4.29 8.99
N ALA A 247 2.15 -4.23 7.82
CA ALA A 247 1.88 -5.43 7.03
C ALA A 247 3.16 -6.17 6.66
N PHE A 248 4.22 -5.45 6.29
CA PHE A 248 5.55 -6.04 6.05
C PHE A 248 6.16 -6.65 7.32
N VAL A 249 6.06 -5.97 8.48
CA VAL A 249 6.49 -6.51 9.78
C VAL A 249 5.77 -7.83 10.10
N TYR A 250 4.46 -7.90 9.88
CA TYR A 250 3.66 -9.09 10.13
C TYR A 250 3.93 -10.21 9.13
N GLN A 251 4.24 -9.89 7.87
CA GLN A 251 4.67 -10.86 6.87
C GLN A 251 5.93 -11.60 7.34
N LEU A 252 6.96 -10.87 7.75
CA LEU A 252 8.21 -11.45 8.24
C LEU A 252 8.05 -12.15 9.62
N GLY A 253 7.08 -11.69 10.42
CA GLY A 253 6.69 -12.31 11.68
C GLY A 253 5.78 -13.56 11.52
N ASN A 254 5.48 -13.98 10.28
CA ASN A 254 4.58 -15.09 9.95
C ASN A 254 3.19 -14.96 10.62
N LYS A 255 2.61 -13.76 10.56
CA LYS A 255 1.28 -13.42 11.07
C LYS A 255 0.34 -13.02 9.91
N PRO A 256 -0.14 -13.95 9.07
CA PRO A 256 -0.80 -13.64 7.80
C PRO A 256 -2.10 -12.84 7.98
N ASP A 257 -2.91 -13.11 9.00
CA ASP A 257 -4.15 -12.35 9.23
C ASP A 257 -3.86 -10.89 9.58
N MET A 258 -2.85 -10.63 10.42
CA MET A 258 -2.43 -9.28 10.77
C MET A 258 -1.81 -8.55 9.57
N GLN A 259 -1.10 -9.26 8.71
CA GLN A 259 -0.61 -8.74 7.44
C GLN A 259 -1.78 -8.27 6.56
N LYS A 260 -2.79 -9.13 6.33
CA LYS A 260 -3.98 -8.80 5.54
C LYS A 260 -4.75 -7.61 6.12
N ILE A 261 -5.02 -7.62 7.42
CA ILE A 261 -5.73 -6.53 8.12
C ILE A 261 -5.04 -5.19 7.87
N ASN A 262 -3.71 -5.13 7.97
CA ASN A 262 -2.97 -3.89 7.78
C ASN A 262 -2.87 -3.48 6.31
N LEU A 263 -2.78 -4.42 5.37
CA LEU A 263 -2.89 -4.13 3.94
C LEU A 263 -4.27 -3.57 3.57
N VAL A 264 -5.36 -4.13 4.11
CA VAL A 264 -6.72 -3.63 3.89
C VAL A 264 -6.87 -2.20 4.44
N LYS A 265 -6.40 -1.93 5.66
CA LYS A 265 -6.42 -0.59 6.26
C LYS A 265 -5.66 0.42 5.41
N SER A 266 -4.46 0.06 4.95
CA SER A 266 -3.66 0.88 4.06
C SER A 266 -4.38 1.14 2.73
N ALA A 267 -4.94 0.11 2.11
CA ALA A 267 -5.66 0.24 0.85
C ALA A 267 -6.92 1.13 0.97
N ILE A 268 -7.68 1.00 2.06
CA ILE A 268 -8.85 1.86 2.33
C ILE A 268 -8.41 3.34 2.43
N ALA A 269 -7.37 3.64 3.19
CA ALA A 269 -6.86 5.00 3.33
C ALA A 269 -6.36 5.56 1.98
N ASP A 270 -5.64 4.75 1.19
CA ASP A 270 -5.20 5.13 -0.15
C ASP A 270 -6.36 5.40 -1.11
N VAL A 271 -7.42 4.58 -1.10
CA VAL A 271 -8.62 4.78 -1.92
C VAL A 271 -9.32 6.09 -1.57
N LYS A 272 -9.52 6.38 -0.28
CA LYS A 272 -10.12 7.62 0.21
C LYS A 272 -9.26 8.85 -0.11
N GLY A 273 -7.93 8.73 0.02
CA GLY A 273 -6.95 9.75 -0.32
C GLY A 273 -6.76 9.97 -1.82
N VAL A 274 -7.35 9.10 -2.67
CA VAL A 274 -7.14 9.08 -4.13
C VAL A 274 -5.66 8.93 -4.48
N VAL A 275 -4.98 8.00 -3.81
CA VAL A 275 -3.58 7.66 -4.04
C VAL A 275 -3.49 6.62 -5.16
N LYS A 276 -2.79 6.94 -6.24
CA LYS A 276 -2.70 6.10 -7.44
C LYS A 276 -1.40 5.32 -7.57
N GLU A 277 -0.41 5.63 -6.74
CA GLU A 277 0.90 4.93 -6.72
C GLU A 277 1.00 3.92 -5.56
N ASN A 278 -0.13 3.46 -5.01
CA ASN A 278 -0.17 2.55 -3.87
C ASN A 278 0.32 1.13 -4.21
N ASN A 279 0.79 0.42 -3.19
CA ASN A 279 1.27 -0.96 -3.29
C ASN A 279 0.38 -1.97 -2.53
N SER A 280 -0.37 -1.50 -1.54
CA SER A 280 -1.10 -2.36 -0.60
C SER A 280 -2.19 -3.16 -1.29
N LEU A 281 -2.92 -2.54 -2.24
CA LEU A 281 -3.98 -3.20 -3.00
C LEU A 281 -3.43 -4.33 -3.89
N ARG A 282 -2.27 -4.11 -4.55
CA ARG A 282 -1.58 -5.13 -5.35
C ARG A 282 -1.13 -6.31 -4.49
N THR A 283 -0.45 -6.03 -3.39
CA THR A 283 0.05 -7.07 -2.48
C THR A 283 -1.11 -7.87 -1.89
N LEU A 284 -2.22 -7.22 -1.55
CA LEU A 284 -3.43 -7.89 -1.08
C LEU A 284 -4.03 -8.80 -2.16
N ALA A 285 -4.06 -8.36 -3.43
CA ALA A 285 -4.53 -9.17 -4.54
C ALA A 285 -3.69 -10.46 -4.73
N GLU A 286 -2.37 -10.38 -4.56
CA GLU A 286 -1.47 -11.53 -4.63
C GLU A 286 -1.76 -12.54 -3.50
N ILE A 287 -1.99 -12.06 -2.28
CA ILE A 287 -2.33 -12.92 -1.13
C ILE A 287 -3.68 -13.61 -1.35
N LEU A 288 -4.70 -12.85 -1.72
CA LEU A 288 -6.05 -13.38 -1.97
C LEU A 288 -6.07 -14.41 -3.10
N TYR A 289 -5.27 -14.21 -4.16
CA TYR A 289 -5.09 -15.19 -5.21
C TYR A 289 -4.52 -16.51 -4.68
N GLN A 290 -3.50 -16.46 -3.83
CA GLN A 290 -2.92 -17.66 -3.21
C GLN A 290 -3.88 -18.37 -2.26
N GLU A 291 -4.81 -17.64 -1.63
CA GLU A 291 -5.84 -18.19 -0.74
C GLU A 291 -7.09 -18.68 -1.50
N GLY A 292 -7.17 -18.46 -2.82
CA GLY A 292 -8.26 -18.92 -3.68
C GLY A 292 -9.44 -17.92 -3.82
N ASP A 293 -9.35 -16.71 -3.25
CA ASP A 293 -10.29 -15.62 -3.54
C ASP A 293 -9.92 -14.93 -4.85
N VAL A 294 -10.15 -15.66 -5.95
CA VAL A 294 -9.74 -15.25 -7.29
C VAL A 294 -10.52 -14.03 -7.78
N GLU A 295 -11.77 -13.87 -7.37
CA GLU A 295 -12.62 -12.74 -7.77
C GLU A 295 -12.11 -11.42 -7.21
N ARG A 296 -11.86 -11.33 -5.90
CA ARG A 296 -11.27 -10.13 -5.29
C ARG A 296 -9.86 -9.89 -5.79
N ALA A 297 -9.05 -10.94 -5.91
CA ALA A 297 -7.69 -10.83 -6.45
C ALA A 297 -7.67 -10.17 -7.85
N ASN A 298 -8.56 -10.61 -8.76
CA ASN A 298 -8.68 -10.02 -10.09
C ASN A 298 -9.14 -8.56 -10.06
N ASN A 299 -10.16 -8.25 -9.27
CA ASN A 299 -10.69 -6.90 -9.16
C ASN A 299 -9.65 -5.92 -8.57
N TYR A 300 -8.94 -6.32 -7.51
CA TYR A 300 -7.93 -5.50 -6.85
C TYR A 300 -6.70 -5.31 -7.74
N MET A 301 -6.25 -6.36 -8.43
CA MET A 301 -5.13 -6.28 -9.35
C MET A 301 -5.43 -5.35 -10.54
N LYS A 302 -6.60 -5.47 -11.16
CA LYS A 302 -7.04 -4.59 -12.25
C LYS A 302 -7.13 -3.13 -11.79
N LYS A 303 -7.67 -2.89 -10.61
CA LYS A 303 -7.72 -1.54 -10.03
C LYS A 303 -6.33 -0.98 -9.77
N SER A 304 -5.42 -1.77 -9.18
CA SER A 304 -4.05 -1.35 -8.93
C SER A 304 -3.30 -0.98 -10.21
N ILE A 305 -3.46 -1.76 -11.29
CA ILE A 305 -2.85 -1.46 -12.59
C ILE A 305 -3.46 -0.20 -13.21
N ALA A 306 -4.78 -0.04 -13.15
CA ALA A 306 -5.44 1.15 -13.67
C ALA A 306 -4.94 2.42 -12.95
N ASP A 307 -4.79 2.36 -11.63
CA ASP A 307 -4.27 3.45 -10.83
C ASP A 307 -2.78 3.73 -11.14
N ALA A 308 -1.95 2.69 -11.23
CA ALA A 308 -0.53 2.83 -11.58
C ALA A 308 -0.31 3.41 -12.99
N ASN A 309 -1.16 3.04 -13.95
CA ASN A 309 -1.15 3.60 -15.30
C ASN A 309 -1.55 5.08 -15.30
N LEU A 310 -2.60 5.44 -14.55
CA LEU A 310 -3.06 6.83 -14.43
C LEU A 310 -1.98 7.73 -13.82
N TYR A 311 -1.28 7.22 -12.81
CA TYR A 311 -0.18 7.92 -12.17
C TYR A 311 1.10 7.94 -13.00
N ASN A 312 1.32 6.95 -13.86
CA ASN A 312 2.59 6.63 -14.54
C ASN A 312 3.65 6.02 -13.59
N ALA A 313 3.21 5.16 -12.65
CA ALA A 313 4.07 4.44 -11.70
C ALA A 313 4.69 3.20 -12.35
N ARG A 314 5.83 3.35 -13.02
CA ARG A 314 6.47 2.26 -13.80
C ARG A 314 6.81 1.03 -12.96
N LEU A 315 7.35 1.22 -11.78
CA LEU A 315 7.67 0.10 -10.88
C LEU A 315 6.42 -0.71 -10.54
N ARG A 316 5.32 -0.05 -10.17
CA ARG A 316 4.06 -0.71 -9.82
C ARG A 316 3.47 -1.46 -11.00
N ASN A 317 3.55 -0.90 -12.20
CA ASN A 317 3.13 -1.58 -13.44
C ASN A 317 3.96 -2.83 -13.70
N VAL A 318 5.28 -2.78 -13.55
CA VAL A 318 6.16 -3.95 -13.71
C VAL A 318 5.85 -5.02 -12.69
N GLN A 319 5.65 -4.66 -11.43
CA GLN A 319 5.30 -5.60 -10.37
C GLN A 319 3.94 -6.28 -10.63
N ALA A 320 2.91 -5.50 -10.96
CA ALA A 320 1.57 -6.01 -11.19
C ALA A 320 1.45 -6.84 -12.47
N SER A 321 2.18 -6.48 -13.53
CA SER A 321 2.17 -7.21 -14.82
C SER A 321 2.69 -8.65 -14.71
N LYS A 322 3.47 -8.99 -13.69
CA LYS A 322 3.95 -10.35 -13.46
C LYS A 322 2.83 -11.30 -13.02
N MET A 323 1.89 -10.81 -12.24
CA MET A 323 0.83 -11.65 -11.64
C MET A 323 -0.52 -11.55 -12.37
N LEU A 324 -0.79 -10.42 -13.03
CA LEU A 324 -2.08 -10.19 -13.70
C LEU A 324 -2.48 -11.31 -14.66
N PRO A 325 -1.60 -11.81 -15.58
CA PRO A 325 -2.01 -12.84 -16.53
C PRO A 325 -2.47 -14.13 -15.84
N MET A 326 -1.81 -14.51 -14.75
CA MET A 326 -2.15 -15.71 -13.98
C MET A 326 -3.49 -15.55 -13.25
N ILE A 327 -3.68 -14.40 -12.60
CA ILE A 327 -4.91 -14.07 -11.88
C ILE A 327 -6.10 -13.99 -12.85
N ASP A 328 -5.94 -13.28 -13.96
CA ASP A 328 -7.00 -13.12 -14.98
C ASP A 328 -7.36 -14.46 -15.62
N TYR A 329 -6.39 -15.28 -15.99
CA TYR A 329 -6.63 -16.62 -16.50
C TYR A 329 -7.43 -17.49 -15.51
N SER A 330 -7.03 -17.52 -14.24
CA SER A 330 -7.74 -18.27 -13.21
C SER A 330 -9.18 -17.76 -13.02
N TYR A 331 -9.37 -16.45 -13.06
CA TYR A 331 -10.69 -15.82 -12.97
C TYR A 331 -11.59 -16.22 -14.16
N GLN A 332 -11.08 -16.19 -15.38
CA GLN A 332 -11.84 -16.60 -16.56
C GLN A 332 -12.22 -18.08 -16.48
N MET A 333 -11.28 -18.94 -16.10
CA MET A 333 -11.55 -20.37 -15.93
C MET A 333 -12.61 -20.65 -14.86
N GLU A 334 -12.58 -19.91 -13.75
CA GLU A 334 -13.61 -20.04 -12.72
C GLU A 334 -15.00 -19.61 -13.20
N LYS A 335 -15.08 -18.49 -13.92
CA LYS A 335 -16.33 -18.02 -14.56
C LYS A 335 -16.88 -19.02 -15.58
N GLU A 336 -16.02 -19.59 -16.41
CA GLU A 336 -16.44 -20.62 -17.36
C GLU A 336 -16.97 -21.89 -16.65
N MET A 337 -16.30 -22.32 -15.58
CA MET A 337 -16.79 -23.44 -14.78
C MET A 337 -18.14 -23.14 -14.11
N GLN A 338 -18.33 -21.94 -13.58
CA GLN A 338 -19.61 -21.51 -13.01
C GLN A 338 -20.72 -21.50 -14.06
N HIS A 339 -20.45 -20.95 -15.25
CA HIS A 339 -21.41 -20.97 -16.37
C HIS A 339 -21.76 -22.38 -16.80
N ARG A 340 -20.80 -23.28 -16.93
CA ARG A 340 -21.03 -24.68 -17.27
C ARG A 340 -21.88 -25.39 -16.21
N LYS A 341 -21.58 -25.18 -14.91
CA LYS A 341 -22.42 -25.73 -13.83
C LYS A 341 -23.85 -25.22 -13.90
N LEU A 342 -24.07 -23.94 -14.17
CA LEU A 342 -25.39 -23.34 -14.32
C LEU A 342 -26.14 -23.94 -15.53
N GLN A 343 -25.48 -24.11 -16.66
CA GLN A 343 -26.08 -24.72 -17.85
C GLN A 343 -26.51 -26.17 -17.59
N ILE A 344 -25.65 -26.96 -16.91
CA ILE A 344 -26.00 -28.34 -16.52
C ILE A 344 -27.22 -28.33 -15.59
N PHE A 345 -27.24 -27.46 -14.58
CA PHE A 345 -28.33 -27.34 -13.62
C PHE A 345 -29.65 -26.97 -14.32
N LEU A 346 -29.63 -25.99 -15.21
CA LEU A 346 -30.82 -25.61 -16.03
C LEU A 346 -31.26 -26.74 -16.95
N GLY A 347 -30.32 -27.49 -17.55
CA GLY A 347 -30.63 -28.67 -18.36
C GLY A 347 -31.36 -29.77 -17.56
N VAL A 348 -30.87 -30.05 -16.35
CA VAL A 348 -31.52 -31.02 -15.44
C VAL A 348 -32.92 -30.58 -15.05
N ILE A 349 -33.11 -29.30 -14.70
CA ILE A 349 -34.45 -28.76 -14.37
C ILE A 349 -35.38 -28.88 -15.58
N SER A 350 -34.91 -28.54 -16.79
CA SER A 350 -35.71 -28.65 -18.01
C SER A 350 -36.16 -30.09 -18.28
N LEU A 351 -35.28 -31.08 -18.13
CA LEU A 351 -35.58 -32.49 -18.29
C LEU A 351 -36.64 -32.97 -17.24
N LEU A 352 -36.43 -32.56 -15.99
CA LEU A 352 -37.42 -32.90 -14.92
C LEU A 352 -38.78 -32.26 -15.19
N SER A 353 -38.84 -31.04 -15.70
CA SER A 353 -40.09 -30.35 -16.03
C SER A 353 -40.84 -31.06 -17.18
N VAL A 354 -40.12 -31.50 -18.20
CA VAL A 354 -40.68 -32.27 -19.32
C VAL A 354 -41.21 -33.63 -18.81
N PHE A 355 -40.44 -34.31 -17.96
CA PHE A 355 -40.85 -35.58 -17.37
C PHE A 355 -42.14 -35.44 -16.53
N LEU A 356 -42.23 -34.38 -15.71
CA LEU A 356 -43.42 -34.06 -14.94
C LEU A 356 -44.67 -33.81 -15.82
N MET A 357 -44.52 -33.09 -16.93
CA MET A 357 -45.61 -32.86 -17.90
C MET A 357 -46.12 -34.17 -18.48
N PHE A 358 -45.23 -35.13 -18.78
CA PHE A 358 -45.66 -36.45 -19.29
C PHE A 358 -46.30 -37.35 -18.22
N THR A 359 -46.07 -37.11 -16.92
CA THR A 359 -46.67 -37.94 -15.83
C THR A 359 -47.99 -37.40 -15.32
N ILE A 360 -48.34 -36.14 -15.59
CA ILE A 360 -49.57 -35.48 -15.10
C ILE A 360 -50.64 -35.39 -16.22
N GLY A 361 -50.26 -35.48 -17.50
CA GLY A 361 -51.14 -35.55 -18.65
C GLY A 361 -51.48 -36.98 -18.99
#